data_6d37b6303484ea7cc7d69081708d3c59
#
_entry.id   6d37b6303484ea7cc7d69081708d3c59
#
_cell.length_a   1.000
_cell.length_b   1.000
_cell.length_c   1.000
_cell.angle_alpha   90.00
_cell.angle_beta   90.00
_cell.angle_gamma   90.00
#
_symmetry.space_group_name_H-M   'P 1'
#
loop_
_entity.id
_entity.type
_entity.pdbx_description
1 polymer ?
#
loop_
_entity_poly.entity_id
_entity_poly.type
_entity_poly.pdbx_seq_one_letter_code
_entity_poly.pdbx_strand_id
1 'polypeptide(L)'
;HGEALPVSQEQVPLIGHAIEVRLYAEDPDNDFLPATGTLALYREANAGPGRRVDSGVSEGDEVSPFYDPMLGKLIAWGENREEARLRLLAMLKETCVGGVRTNLAFLTRVLAHPAFANAELDTGFIPRHEAQLLPPVTELPAEFWQLAAEAFVQSEAPLQRHDDYHSPWACNNGLRLG
;
A
#
# COMPACT_ATOMS: atom_id res chain seq x y z
N HIS A 1 -3.97 28.33 22.02
CA HIS A 1 -5.05 28.77 22.89
C HIS A 1 -4.57 29.42 24.19
N GLY A 2 -3.22 29.49 24.44
CA GLY A 2 -2.65 30.11 25.63
C GLY A 2 -2.64 29.21 26.86
N GLU A 3 -2.99 27.94 26.73
CA GLU A 3 -2.86 26.93 27.80
C GLU A 3 -1.40 26.53 28.01
N ALA A 4 -1.05 26.15 29.24
CA ALA A 4 0.27 25.61 29.54
C ALA A 4 0.47 24.24 28.86
N LEU A 5 1.72 23.92 28.51
CA LEU A 5 2.04 22.58 28.00
C LEU A 5 1.72 21.52 29.06
N PRO A 6 1.23 20.33 28.66
CA PRO A 6 0.79 19.30 29.62
C PRO A 6 1.96 18.68 30.40
N VAL A 7 3.21 18.79 29.89
CA VAL A 7 4.44 18.29 30.52
C VAL A 7 5.60 19.27 30.33
N SER A 8 6.53 19.31 31.28
CA SER A 8 7.80 20.03 31.12
C SER A 8 8.77 19.20 30.24
N GLN A 9 9.86 19.84 29.78
CA GLN A 9 10.87 19.15 28.95
C GLN A 9 11.48 17.94 29.67
N GLU A 10 11.71 18.05 30.98
CA GLU A 10 12.31 16.99 31.79
C GLU A 10 11.35 15.82 32.05
N GLN A 11 10.06 16.04 31.88
CA GLN A 11 9.01 15.03 32.07
C GLN A 11 8.68 14.27 30.77
N VAL A 12 9.24 14.67 29.62
CA VAL A 12 9.02 13.97 28.34
C VAL A 12 9.65 12.57 28.42
N PRO A 13 8.86 11.49 28.42
CA PRO A 13 9.41 10.14 28.50
C PRO A 13 10.03 9.73 27.16
N LEU A 14 11.16 9.05 27.20
CA LEU A 14 11.74 8.35 26.05
C LEU A 14 11.60 6.84 26.27
N ILE A 15 10.50 6.28 25.85
CA ILE A 15 10.14 4.87 26.07
C ILE A 15 9.80 4.20 24.73
N GLY A 16 10.44 3.05 24.48
CA GLY A 16 10.21 2.27 23.28
C GLY A 16 10.81 2.90 22.03
N HIS A 17 10.34 2.45 20.88
CA HIS A 17 10.79 2.87 19.56
C HIS A 17 9.61 2.98 18.60
N ALA A 18 9.61 3.98 17.73
CA ALA A 18 8.62 4.11 16.68
C ALA A 18 9.29 4.21 15.31
N ILE A 19 8.67 3.59 14.31
CA ILE A 19 9.07 3.68 12.91
C ILE A 19 7.85 4.12 12.11
N GLU A 20 8.05 5.12 11.26
CA GLU A 20 7.05 5.63 10.33
C GLU A 20 7.47 5.36 8.89
N VAL A 21 6.52 5.06 8.04
CA VAL A 21 6.67 5.09 6.59
C VAL A 21 5.55 5.91 5.97
N ARG A 22 5.86 6.53 4.83
CA ARG A 22 4.90 7.26 4.02
C ARG A 22 4.55 6.46 2.79
N LEU A 23 3.26 6.14 2.68
CA LEU A 23 2.71 5.45 1.51
C LEU A 23 2.36 6.49 0.45
N TYR A 24 2.99 6.37 -0.71
CA TYR A 24 2.80 7.24 -1.86
C TYR A 24 2.24 6.49 -3.05
N ALA A 25 1.41 7.17 -3.84
CA ALA A 25 1.06 6.75 -5.19
C ALA A 25 2.22 7.12 -6.14
N GLU A 26 3.24 6.27 -6.18
CA GLU A 26 4.48 6.42 -6.95
C GLU A 26 4.84 5.12 -7.63
N ASP A 27 5.55 5.21 -8.75
CA ASP A 27 6.09 4.05 -9.46
C ASP A 27 7.59 3.87 -9.17
N PRO A 28 7.97 2.97 -8.24
CA PRO A 28 9.39 2.74 -7.92
C PRO A 28 10.21 2.20 -9.09
N ASP A 29 9.57 1.53 -10.05
CA ASP A 29 10.23 0.98 -11.23
C ASP A 29 10.52 2.06 -12.30
N ASN A 30 9.96 3.27 -12.10
CA ASN A 30 10.10 4.41 -12.99
C ASN A 30 10.48 5.67 -12.20
N ASP A 31 11.63 5.61 -11.53
CA ASP A 31 12.22 6.71 -10.76
C ASP A 31 11.26 7.37 -9.75
N PHE A 32 10.34 6.61 -9.16
CA PHE A 32 9.35 7.11 -8.20
C PHE A 32 8.46 8.23 -8.76
N LEU A 33 8.21 8.22 -10.06
CA LEU A 33 7.27 9.18 -10.66
C LEU A 33 5.87 9.02 -10.04
N PRO A 34 5.17 10.13 -9.79
CA PRO A 34 3.81 10.10 -9.27
C PRO A 34 2.88 9.29 -10.18
N ALA A 35 2.10 8.39 -9.58
CA ALA A 35 1.06 7.62 -10.26
C ALA A 35 -0.30 8.26 -9.99
N THR A 36 -1.06 8.52 -11.05
CA THR A 36 -2.40 9.11 -10.96
C THR A 36 -3.46 8.09 -11.35
N GLY A 37 -4.67 8.26 -10.84
CA GLY A 37 -5.81 7.39 -11.15
C GLY A 37 -6.76 7.25 -9.96
N THR A 38 -7.77 6.40 -10.12
CA THR A 38 -8.75 6.13 -9.06
C THR A 38 -8.27 4.98 -8.17
N LEU A 39 -8.41 5.14 -6.87
CA LEU A 39 -8.17 4.08 -5.88
C LEU A 39 -9.30 3.05 -5.96
N ALA A 40 -9.16 2.09 -6.87
CA ALA A 40 -10.16 1.03 -7.07
C ALA A 40 -10.27 0.07 -5.87
N LEU A 41 -9.22 -0.01 -5.08
CA LEU A 41 -9.16 -0.70 -3.80
C LEU A 41 -8.27 0.11 -2.85
N TYR A 42 -8.78 0.41 -1.67
CA TYR A 42 -7.98 0.98 -0.59
C TYR A 42 -8.37 0.37 0.74
N ARG A 43 -7.49 -0.42 1.30
CA ARG A 43 -7.67 -1.05 2.60
C ARG A 43 -6.45 -0.82 3.47
N GLU A 44 -6.66 -0.20 4.60
CA GLU A 44 -5.64 0.08 5.60
C GLU A 44 -5.32 -1.15 6.46
N ALA A 45 -4.14 -1.13 7.06
CA ALA A 45 -3.81 -2.07 8.12
C ALA A 45 -4.78 -1.93 9.30
N ASN A 46 -5.09 -3.05 9.95
CA ASN A 46 -5.97 -3.05 11.11
C ASN A 46 -5.38 -2.22 12.27
N ALA A 47 -6.25 -1.46 12.93
CA ALA A 47 -5.90 -0.77 14.16
C ALA A 47 -5.55 -1.77 15.28
N GLY A 48 -4.72 -1.35 16.21
CA GLY A 48 -4.31 -2.18 17.33
C GLY A 48 -3.24 -1.53 18.20
N PRO A 49 -2.84 -2.17 19.31
CA PRO A 49 -1.78 -1.64 20.16
C PRO A 49 -0.48 -1.39 19.41
N GLY A 50 0.07 -0.18 19.51
CA GLY A 50 1.29 0.23 18.83
C GLY A 50 1.16 0.36 17.29
N ARG A 51 -0.06 0.46 16.75
CA ARG A 51 -0.35 0.64 15.33
C ARG A 51 -1.17 1.91 15.12
N ARG A 52 -0.74 2.74 14.18
CA ARG A 52 -1.46 3.94 13.77
C ARG A 52 -1.35 4.11 12.27
N VAL A 53 -2.46 4.43 11.63
CA VAL A 53 -2.52 4.84 10.23
C VAL A 53 -3.14 6.23 10.18
N ASP A 54 -2.46 7.16 9.51
CA ASP A 54 -2.96 8.50 9.24
C ASP A 54 -3.17 8.57 7.72
N SER A 55 -4.40 8.38 7.27
CA SER A 55 -4.77 8.40 5.87
C SER A 55 -5.49 9.70 5.51
N GLY A 56 -5.29 10.15 4.27
CA GLY A 56 -6.00 11.29 3.69
C GLY A 56 -6.93 10.89 2.55
N VAL A 57 -7.08 9.59 2.28
CA VAL A 57 -7.82 9.06 1.13
C VAL A 57 -8.70 7.89 1.51
N SER A 58 -9.65 7.57 0.65
CA SER A 58 -10.58 6.44 0.75
C SER A 58 -10.68 5.72 -0.59
N GLU A 59 -11.22 4.50 -0.57
CA GLU A 59 -11.55 3.77 -1.79
C GLU A 59 -12.52 4.58 -2.64
N GLY A 60 -12.24 4.68 -3.92
CA GLY A 60 -12.98 5.49 -4.89
C GLY A 60 -12.42 6.90 -5.10
N ASP A 61 -11.51 7.39 -4.26
CA ASP A 61 -10.89 8.70 -4.43
C ASP A 61 -9.95 8.73 -5.64
N GLU A 62 -9.80 9.92 -6.23
CA GLU A 62 -8.91 10.17 -7.36
C GLU A 62 -7.58 10.76 -6.87
N VAL A 63 -6.48 10.10 -7.21
CA VAL A 63 -5.12 10.64 -7.04
C VAL A 63 -4.80 11.52 -8.25
N SER A 64 -4.74 12.83 -8.03
CA SER A 64 -4.52 13.82 -9.08
C SER A 64 -3.05 14.23 -9.18
N PRO A 65 -2.60 14.76 -10.34
CA PRO A 65 -1.23 15.25 -10.51
C PRO A 65 -1.00 16.63 -9.88
N PHE A 66 -2.03 17.24 -9.30
CA PHE A 66 -1.97 18.63 -8.80
C PHE A 66 -1.60 18.76 -7.33
N TYR A 67 -1.61 17.63 -6.61
CA TYR A 67 -1.32 17.57 -5.18
C TYR A 67 -0.24 16.52 -4.89
N ASP A 68 0.27 16.54 -3.66
CA ASP A 68 1.18 15.52 -3.15
C ASP A 68 0.51 14.13 -3.28
N PRO A 69 1.16 13.14 -3.93
CA PRO A 69 0.60 11.80 -4.10
C PRO A 69 0.64 10.94 -2.83
N MET A 70 0.89 11.53 -1.66
CA MET A 70 0.88 10.81 -0.39
C MET A 70 -0.53 10.32 -0.04
N LEU A 71 -0.69 8.99 0.05
CA LEU A 71 -1.94 8.35 0.44
C LEU A 71 -2.11 8.32 1.95
N GLY A 72 -1.02 8.10 2.68
CA GLY A 72 -1.08 8.04 4.14
C GLY A 72 0.27 7.73 4.78
N LYS A 73 0.25 7.64 6.10
CA LYS A 73 1.40 7.26 6.93
C LYS A 73 1.05 6.05 7.77
N LEU A 74 1.95 5.08 7.80
CA LEU A 74 1.85 3.94 8.70
C LEU A 74 2.92 4.11 9.78
N ILE A 75 2.50 4.05 11.04
CA ILE A 75 3.36 4.27 12.19
C ILE A 75 3.21 3.06 13.11
N ALA A 76 4.33 2.43 13.45
CA ALA A 76 4.37 1.35 14.42
C ALA A 76 5.27 1.71 15.59
N TRP A 77 4.78 1.45 16.79
CA TRP A 77 5.53 1.54 18.04
C TRP A 77 5.79 0.15 18.62
N GLY A 78 6.92 -0.04 19.28
CA GLY A 78 7.29 -1.25 20.01
C GLY A 78 8.18 -0.92 21.20
N GLU A 79 8.38 -1.86 22.11
CA GLU A 79 9.27 -1.70 23.26
C GLU A 79 10.73 -1.50 22.83
N ASN A 80 11.06 -2.00 21.65
CA ASN A 80 12.37 -1.83 21.00
C ASN A 80 12.21 -1.66 19.48
N ARG A 81 13.34 -1.33 18.81
CA ARG A 81 13.37 -1.06 17.39
C ARG A 81 12.92 -2.25 16.54
N GLU A 82 13.31 -3.47 16.90
CA GLU A 82 12.98 -4.66 16.14
C GLU A 82 11.47 -4.97 16.22
N GLU A 83 10.87 -4.81 17.38
CA GLU A 83 9.41 -4.97 17.53
C GLU A 83 8.63 -3.94 16.71
N ALA A 84 9.05 -2.66 16.74
CA ALA A 84 8.44 -1.63 15.91
C ALA A 84 8.56 -1.96 14.42
N ARG A 85 9.74 -2.44 13.97
CA ARG A 85 10.02 -2.83 12.59
C ARG A 85 9.13 -4.00 12.14
N LEU A 86 9.06 -5.06 12.93
CA LEU A 86 8.25 -6.25 12.59
C LEU A 86 6.76 -5.91 12.58
N ARG A 87 6.31 -5.06 13.50
CA ARG A 87 4.92 -4.58 13.54
C ARG A 87 4.58 -3.75 12.32
N LEU A 88 5.50 -2.87 11.88
CA LEU A 88 5.29 -2.08 10.66
C LEU A 88 5.30 -2.94 9.40
N LEU A 89 6.16 -3.96 9.33
CA LEU A 89 6.13 -4.95 8.24
C LEU A 89 4.78 -5.69 8.17
N ALA A 90 4.21 -6.05 9.32
CA ALA A 90 2.88 -6.67 9.36
C ALA A 90 1.81 -5.69 8.84
N MET A 91 1.86 -4.42 9.24
CA MET A 91 0.94 -3.39 8.76
C MET A 91 1.04 -3.22 7.22
N LEU A 92 2.25 -3.17 6.66
CA LEU A 92 2.43 -3.07 5.21
C LEU A 92 1.84 -4.28 4.45
N LYS A 93 1.94 -5.49 5.01
CA LYS A 93 1.36 -6.70 4.42
C LYS A 93 -0.18 -6.72 4.46
N GLU A 94 -0.78 -6.08 5.46
CA GLU A 94 -2.22 -5.96 5.60
C GLU A 94 -2.80 -4.86 4.70
N THR A 95 -1.97 -3.86 4.34
CA THR A 95 -2.40 -2.74 3.49
C THR A 95 -2.54 -3.19 2.04
N CYS A 96 -3.67 -2.85 1.42
CA CYS A 96 -3.93 -3.15 0.01
C CYS A 96 -4.32 -1.87 -0.73
N VAL A 97 -3.66 -1.61 -1.85
CA VAL A 97 -3.98 -0.50 -2.75
C VAL A 97 -4.06 -1.04 -4.18
N GLY A 98 -5.13 -0.72 -4.88
CA GLY A 98 -5.34 -1.07 -6.28
C GLY A 98 -5.86 0.12 -7.08
N GLY A 99 -5.57 0.13 -8.38
CA GLY A 99 -5.95 1.21 -9.30
C GLY A 99 -4.80 2.18 -9.61
N VAL A 100 -3.85 2.34 -8.70
CA VAL A 100 -2.63 3.13 -8.89
C VAL A 100 -1.39 2.35 -8.47
N ARG A 101 -0.23 2.68 -9.02
CA ARG A 101 1.05 2.17 -8.53
C ARG A 101 1.41 2.84 -7.21
N THR A 102 2.06 2.10 -6.30
CA THR A 102 2.49 2.61 -5.00
C THR A 102 3.90 2.14 -4.65
N ASN A 103 4.51 2.82 -3.70
CA ASN A 103 5.80 2.44 -3.12
C ASN A 103 5.70 1.33 -2.04
N LEU A 104 4.52 0.70 -1.84
CA LEU A 104 4.26 -0.28 -0.79
C LEU A 104 5.25 -1.46 -0.79
N ALA A 105 5.51 -2.04 -1.97
CA ALA A 105 6.44 -3.15 -2.12
C ALA A 105 7.89 -2.72 -1.84
N PHE A 106 8.28 -1.52 -2.28
CA PHE A 106 9.58 -0.92 -1.99
C PHE A 106 9.78 -0.72 -0.48
N LEU A 107 8.81 -0.11 0.20
CA LEU A 107 8.84 0.08 1.67
C LEU A 107 8.98 -1.26 2.41
N THR A 108 8.27 -2.28 1.96
CA THR A 108 8.36 -3.63 2.54
C THR A 108 9.78 -4.20 2.40
N ARG A 109 10.42 -4.03 1.23
CA ARG A 109 11.81 -4.47 1.01
C ARG A 109 12.81 -3.68 1.86
N VAL A 110 12.63 -2.36 1.98
CA VAL A 110 13.46 -1.51 2.85
C VAL A 110 13.43 -2.01 4.29
N LEU A 111 12.23 -2.17 4.86
CA LEU A 111 12.08 -2.62 6.26
C LEU A 111 12.54 -4.06 6.48
N ALA A 112 12.46 -4.91 5.47
CA ALA A 112 12.93 -6.31 5.54
C ALA A 112 14.45 -6.44 5.39
N HIS A 113 15.14 -5.40 4.87
CA HIS A 113 16.56 -5.46 4.58
C HIS A 113 17.40 -5.59 5.87
N PRO A 114 18.40 -6.51 5.92
CA PRO A 114 19.22 -6.72 7.13
C PRO A 114 19.91 -5.45 7.63
N ALA A 115 20.47 -4.62 6.75
CA ALA A 115 21.10 -3.38 7.15
C ALA A 115 20.10 -2.38 7.78
N PHE A 116 18.82 -2.38 7.33
CA PHE A 116 17.77 -1.61 8.01
C PHE A 116 17.48 -2.16 9.40
N ALA A 117 17.38 -3.48 9.54
CA ALA A 117 17.18 -4.16 10.82
C ALA A 117 18.31 -3.80 11.82
N ASN A 118 19.56 -3.79 11.36
CA ASN A 118 20.74 -3.47 12.14
C ASN A 118 20.95 -1.97 12.39
N ALA A 119 20.05 -1.10 11.88
CA ALA A 119 20.21 0.36 11.95
C ALA A 119 21.46 0.93 11.24
N GLU A 120 21.96 0.24 10.22
CA GLU A 120 23.06 0.68 9.36
C GLU A 120 22.53 1.67 8.31
N LEU A 121 22.07 2.84 8.78
CA LEU A 121 21.31 3.79 7.99
C LEU A 121 22.08 5.12 7.83
N ASP A 122 22.18 5.54 6.58
CA ASP A 122 22.62 6.86 6.18
C ASP A 122 21.92 7.26 4.86
N THR A 123 22.22 8.43 4.33
CA THR A 123 21.66 8.94 3.07
C THR A 123 22.07 8.12 1.85
N GLY A 124 23.10 7.28 1.95
CA GLY A 124 23.55 6.35 0.91
C GLY A 124 22.90 4.95 0.99
N PHE A 125 21.99 4.71 1.93
CA PHE A 125 21.39 3.38 2.13
C PHE A 125 20.71 2.86 0.86
N ILE A 126 19.81 3.65 0.27
CA ILE A 126 19.06 3.25 -0.93
C ILE A 126 19.99 2.98 -2.12
N PRO A 127 20.90 3.89 -2.51
CA PRO A 127 21.82 3.61 -3.60
C PRO A 127 22.71 2.38 -3.40
N ARG A 128 23.17 2.10 -2.17
CA ARG A 128 24.00 0.93 -1.88
C ARG A 128 23.27 -0.40 -2.03
N HIS A 129 21.97 -0.39 -1.81
CA HIS A 129 21.14 -1.61 -1.80
C HIS A 129 20.11 -1.64 -2.94
N GLU A 130 20.26 -0.77 -3.94
CA GLU A 130 19.30 -0.55 -5.02
C GLU A 130 18.87 -1.86 -5.70
N ALA A 131 19.79 -2.72 -6.08
CA ALA A 131 19.48 -4.00 -6.73
C ALA A 131 18.59 -4.94 -5.89
N GLN A 132 18.61 -4.80 -4.55
CA GLN A 132 17.80 -5.59 -3.64
C GLN A 132 16.46 -4.90 -3.32
N LEU A 133 16.45 -3.57 -3.32
CA LEU A 133 15.29 -2.76 -3.02
C LEU A 133 14.39 -2.56 -4.26
N LEU A 134 14.98 -2.51 -5.44
CA LEU A 134 14.33 -2.33 -6.74
C LEU A 134 14.74 -3.48 -7.69
N PRO A 135 14.39 -4.74 -7.37
CA PRO A 135 14.69 -5.84 -8.28
C PRO A 135 13.91 -5.67 -9.60
N PRO A 136 14.45 -6.13 -10.73
CA PRO A 136 13.75 -6.05 -12.00
C PRO A 136 12.38 -6.74 -11.90
N VAL A 137 11.40 -6.15 -12.60
CA VAL A 137 10.03 -6.69 -12.64
C VAL A 137 10.07 -8.11 -13.23
N THR A 138 9.59 -9.07 -12.48
CA THR A 138 9.45 -10.46 -12.95
C THR A 138 8.08 -10.61 -13.58
N GLU A 139 8.01 -11.23 -14.75
CA GLU A 139 6.72 -11.58 -15.35
C GLU A 139 5.91 -12.48 -14.40
N LEU A 140 4.63 -12.17 -14.29
CA LEU A 140 3.73 -12.99 -13.48
C LEU A 140 3.52 -14.35 -14.15
N PRO A 141 3.52 -15.46 -13.39
CA PRO A 141 3.30 -16.78 -13.93
C PRO A 141 1.91 -16.88 -14.59
N ALA A 142 1.80 -17.77 -15.59
CA ALA A 142 0.55 -17.94 -16.34
C ALA A 142 -0.64 -18.30 -15.46
N GLU A 143 -0.40 -19.05 -14.39
CA GLU A 143 -1.38 -19.45 -13.39
C GLU A 143 -2.01 -18.25 -12.67
N PHE A 144 -1.24 -17.17 -12.47
CA PHE A 144 -1.76 -15.93 -11.89
C PHE A 144 -2.81 -15.29 -12.81
N TRP A 145 -2.53 -15.25 -14.11
CA TRP A 145 -3.46 -14.69 -15.10
C TRP A 145 -4.74 -15.53 -15.21
N GLN A 146 -4.61 -16.86 -15.11
CA GLN A 146 -5.76 -17.75 -15.05
C GLN A 146 -6.66 -17.45 -13.84
N LEU A 147 -6.08 -17.38 -12.63
CA LEU A 147 -6.82 -17.06 -11.41
C LEU A 147 -7.46 -15.67 -11.47
N ALA A 148 -6.74 -14.68 -12.01
CA ALA A 148 -7.27 -13.34 -12.18
C ALA A 148 -8.46 -13.31 -13.14
N ALA A 149 -8.39 -14.03 -14.25
CA ALA A 149 -9.48 -14.14 -15.21
C ALA A 149 -10.70 -14.85 -14.60
N GLU A 150 -10.50 -15.94 -13.86
CA GLU A 150 -11.58 -16.65 -13.15
C GLU A 150 -12.25 -15.75 -12.11
N ALA A 151 -11.46 -15.01 -11.31
CA ALA A 151 -11.98 -14.07 -10.32
C ALA A 151 -12.77 -12.93 -11.00
N PHE A 152 -12.28 -12.42 -12.12
CA PHE A 152 -12.96 -11.38 -12.89
C PHE A 152 -14.31 -11.84 -13.40
N VAL A 153 -14.37 -13.05 -14.01
CA VAL A 153 -15.62 -13.65 -14.51
C VAL A 153 -16.62 -13.89 -13.37
N GLN A 154 -16.13 -14.30 -12.19
CA GLN A 154 -17.00 -14.51 -11.01
C GLN A 154 -17.49 -13.20 -10.39
N SER A 155 -16.71 -12.11 -10.51
CA SER A 155 -17.06 -10.78 -9.98
C SER A 155 -18.07 -10.03 -10.83
N GLU A 156 -18.23 -10.40 -12.11
CA GLU A 156 -19.30 -9.85 -12.94
C GLU A 156 -20.64 -10.30 -12.34
N ALA A 157 -21.30 -9.41 -11.59
CA ALA A 157 -22.66 -9.63 -11.14
C ALA A 157 -23.52 -10.01 -12.34
N PRO A 158 -24.41 -11.01 -12.23
CA PRO A 158 -25.31 -11.36 -13.33
C PRO A 158 -26.03 -10.08 -13.75
N LEU A 159 -25.83 -9.69 -15.01
CA LEU A 159 -26.59 -8.59 -15.62
C LEU A 159 -28.04 -8.76 -15.21
N GLN A 160 -28.61 -7.73 -14.58
CA GLN A 160 -30.05 -7.73 -14.27
C GLN A 160 -30.76 -8.13 -15.54
N ARG A 161 -31.42 -9.30 -15.51
CA ARG A 161 -32.23 -9.77 -16.63
C ARG A 161 -33.28 -8.69 -16.88
N HIS A 162 -33.07 -7.86 -17.87
CA HIS A 162 -34.21 -7.24 -18.53
C HIS A 162 -35.09 -8.40 -19.02
N ASP A 163 -36.38 -8.32 -18.79
CA ASP A 163 -37.37 -9.33 -19.17
C ASP A 163 -37.47 -9.60 -20.68
N ASP A 164 -36.52 -9.19 -21.45
CA ASP A 164 -36.39 -9.48 -22.87
C ASP A 164 -35.59 -10.76 -23.12
N TYR A 165 -36.27 -11.89 -22.96
CA TYR A 165 -35.76 -13.24 -23.24
C TYR A 165 -35.28 -13.44 -24.69
N HIS A 166 -35.57 -12.52 -25.60
CA HIS A 166 -35.25 -12.60 -27.03
C HIS A 166 -34.04 -11.73 -27.41
N SER A 167 -33.50 -10.95 -26.49
CA SER A 167 -32.31 -10.15 -26.78
C SER A 167 -31.05 -11.01 -26.92
N PRO A 168 -30.35 -11.00 -28.06
CA PRO A 168 -29.07 -11.67 -28.22
C PRO A 168 -28.00 -11.22 -27.20
N TRP A 169 -28.23 -10.10 -26.54
CA TRP A 169 -27.35 -9.48 -25.54
C TRP A 169 -27.66 -9.92 -24.10
N ALA A 170 -28.79 -10.65 -23.90
CA ALA A 170 -29.18 -11.14 -22.57
C ALA A 170 -28.43 -12.43 -22.17
N CYS A 171 -27.62 -13.02 -23.03
CA CYS A 171 -26.84 -14.22 -22.75
C CYS A 171 -25.36 -13.85 -22.55
N ASN A 172 -24.93 -13.81 -21.29
CA ASN A 172 -23.49 -13.61 -20.94
C ASN A 172 -22.82 -15.00 -20.85
N ASN A 173 -22.69 -15.70 -21.98
CA ASN A 173 -22.05 -17.02 -22.04
C ASN A 173 -20.60 -17.00 -22.56
N GLY A 174 -19.97 -15.83 -22.61
CA GLY A 174 -18.56 -15.67 -22.94
C GLY A 174 -18.18 -15.99 -24.41
N LEU A 175 -19.13 -16.41 -25.25
CA LEU A 175 -18.92 -16.69 -26.67
C LEU A 175 -19.32 -15.46 -27.50
N ARG A 176 -18.38 -14.58 -27.74
CA ARG A 176 -18.44 -13.68 -28.89
C ARG A 176 -17.69 -14.35 -30.03
N LEU A 177 -18.44 -14.83 -31.00
CA LEU A 177 -17.91 -15.13 -32.31
C LEU A 177 -17.44 -13.80 -32.94
N GLY A 178 -16.14 -13.74 -33.30
CA GLY A 178 -15.51 -12.61 -33.98
C GLY A 178 -16.04 -12.40 -35.41
#